data_e9833a78672709cbbcac733d8ba2a033
#
_entry.id   e9833a78672709cbbcac733d8ba2a033
#
_cell.length_a   1.000
_cell.length_b   1.000
_cell.length_c   1.000
_cell.angle_alpha   90.00
_cell.angle_beta   90.00
_cell.angle_gamma   90.00
#
_symmetry.space_group_name_H-M   'P 1'
#
loop_
_entity.id
_entity.type
_entity.pdbx_description
1 polymer ?
#
loop_
_entity_poly.entity_id
_entity_poly.type
_entity_poly.pdbx_seq_one_letter_code
_entity_poly.pdbx_strand_id
1 'polypeptide(L)'
;VFHTRINGNVDFYRDWEEFEIGFGDVETEFWLGNEKLHQLTSSNAYTLRVVLEDFDNETRYAEYQSFAIGNAPSKYALTVSGYSGDAGDSLSYSNGMKFTTFDQNNNPPSMYGNCAVSFHGAWWHKACHHSCLNGGYLAGDQSTFGSGINWYTWRGLEYSYKSARMVIRRQ
;
A
#
# COMPACT_ATOMS: atom_id res chain seq x y z
N VAL A 1 2.31 -11.16 7.96
CA VAL A 1 1.54 -9.94 7.70
C VAL A 1 2.42 -8.74 8.01
N PHE A 2 2.42 -7.73 7.16
CA PHE A 2 3.14 -6.49 7.44
C PHE A 2 2.24 -5.25 7.36
N HIS A 3 0.99 -5.41 6.96
CA HIS A 3 -0.01 -4.35 6.85
C HIS A 3 -1.40 -4.93 7.09
N THR A 4 -2.19 -4.25 7.91
CA THR A 4 -3.60 -4.58 8.14
C THR A 4 -4.43 -3.31 8.34
N ARG A 5 -5.58 -3.25 7.64
CA ARG A 5 -6.65 -2.24 7.78
C ARG A 5 -7.97 -2.96 8.00
N ILE A 6 -8.73 -2.61 9.04
CA ILE A 6 -10.00 -3.30 9.38
C ILE A 6 -11.13 -2.37 9.83
N ASN A 7 -10.85 -1.24 10.48
CA ASN A 7 -11.90 -0.42 11.09
C ASN A 7 -11.60 1.09 11.16
N GLY A 8 -10.41 1.50 10.75
CA GLY A 8 -10.01 2.91 10.76
C GLY A 8 -9.64 3.48 12.15
N ASN A 9 -9.44 2.63 13.15
CA ASN A 9 -9.09 3.10 14.50
C ASN A 9 -7.64 3.57 14.63
N VAL A 10 -6.76 3.13 13.73
CA VAL A 10 -5.37 3.59 13.66
C VAL A 10 -5.25 4.61 12.53
N ASP A 11 -4.68 5.76 12.81
CA ASP A 11 -4.37 6.77 11.81
C ASP A 11 -3.19 6.31 10.96
N PHE A 12 -3.36 6.24 9.63
CA PHE A 12 -2.31 5.90 8.67
C PHE A 12 -1.73 7.12 7.95
N TYR A 13 -2.22 8.33 8.22
CA TYR A 13 -1.63 9.56 7.68
C TYR A 13 -0.44 9.99 8.53
N ARG A 14 0.69 9.35 8.29
CA ARG A 14 1.90 9.39 9.11
C ARG A 14 3.10 9.88 8.31
N ASP A 15 4.12 10.33 9.02
CA ASP A 15 5.35 10.84 8.44
C ASP A 15 6.33 9.73 8.01
N TRP A 16 7.43 10.12 7.41
CA TRP A 16 8.46 9.22 6.92
C TRP A 16 9.05 8.33 8.01
N GLU A 17 9.40 8.94 9.15
CA GLU A 17 10.01 8.21 10.26
C GLU A 17 9.08 7.14 10.83
N GLU A 18 7.80 7.46 10.98
CA GLU A 18 6.79 6.53 11.45
C GLU A 18 6.61 5.34 10.47
N PHE A 19 6.58 5.60 9.16
CA PHE A 19 6.55 4.52 8.18
C PHE A 19 7.84 3.71 8.13
N GLU A 20 8.97 4.32 8.39
CA GLU A 20 10.27 3.64 8.45
C GLU A 20 10.33 2.66 9.65
N ILE A 21 9.92 3.11 10.83
CA ILE A 21 9.96 2.34 12.08
C ILE A 21 8.80 1.35 12.18
N GLY A 22 7.61 1.76 11.73
CA GLY A 22 6.36 1.05 11.91
C GLY A 22 5.49 1.65 13.00
N PHE A 23 4.18 1.41 12.91
CA PHE A 23 3.18 1.95 13.84
C PHE A 23 1.95 1.04 13.91
N GLY A 24 1.09 1.31 14.89
CA GLY A 24 -0.13 0.56 15.14
C GLY A 24 0.08 -0.65 16.04
N ASP A 25 -0.89 -1.55 16.03
CA ASP A 25 -0.93 -2.75 16.86
C ASP A 25 -1.10 -3.98 15.95
N VAL A 26 -0.18 -4.93 16.04
CA VAL A 26 -0.16 -6.15 15.22
C VAL A 26 -1.42 -7.01 15.38
N GLU A 27 -2.12 -6.88 16.48
CA GLU A 27 -3.40 -7.57 16.73
C GLU A 27 -4.59 -6.91 16.02
N THR A 28 -4.44 -5.67 15.56
CA THR A 28 -5.50 -4.89 14.92
C THR A 28 -5.04 -4.30 13.60
N GLU A 29 -4.78 -3.00 13.56
CA GLU A 29 -4.30 -2.28 12.37
C GLU A 29 -2.85 -1.84 12.55
N PHE A 30 -1.99 -2.10 11.57
CA PHE A 30 -0.58 -1.73 11.68
C PHE A 30 0.13 -1.66 10.33
N TRP A 31 1.26 -0.96 10.34
CA TRP A 31 2.33 -1.02 9.34
C TRP A 31 3.59 -1.51 10.04
N LEU A 32 4.24 -2.57 9.52
CA LEU A 32 5.39 -3.21 10.17
C LEU A 32 6.61 -2.28 10.28
N GLY A 33 6.81 -1.43 9.29
CA GLY A 33 7.97 -0.57 9.14
C GLY A 33 8.76 -0.91 7.88
N ASN A 34 9.11 0.12 7.11
CA ASN A 34 9.84 -0.06 5.84
C ASN A 34 11.21 -0.67 6.06
N GLU A 35 11.90 -0.31 7.15
CA GLU A 35 13.23 -0.86 7.45
C GLU A 35 13.17 -2.35 7.74
N LYS A 36 12.22 -2.80 8.57
CA LYS A 36 12.04 -4.23 8.86
C LYS A 36 11.62 -5.00 7.61
N LEU A 37 10.73 -4.41 6.79
CA LEU A 37 10.28 -5.03 5.56
C LEU A 37 11.43 -5.18 4.56
N HIS A 38 12.30 -4.16 4.45
CA HIS A 38 13.52 -4.24 3.66
C HIS A 38 14.44 -5.37 4.15
N GLN A 39 14.72 -5.44 5.45
CA GLN A 39 15.57 -6.48 6.03
C GLN A 39 15.05 -7.89 5.71
N LEU A 40 13.74 -8.10 5.81
CA LEU A 40 13.12 -9.37 5.45
C LEU A 40 13.29 -9.70 3.97
N THR A 41 12.90 -8.76 3.10
CA THR A 41 12.81 -9.01 1.65
C THR A 41 14.15 -8.92 0.92
N SER A 42 15.19 -8.36 1.54
CA SER A 42 16.55 -8.35 0.99
C SER A 42 17.31 -9.65 1.25
N SER A 43 16.92 -10.40 2.27
CA SER A 43 17.63 -11.62 2.69
C SER A 43 17.16 -12.87 1.98
N ASN A 44 15.94 -12.87 1.45
CA ASN A 44 15.30 -14.04 0.81
C ASN A 44 14.29 -13.59 -0.24
N ALA A 45 13.91 -14.51 -1.12
CA ALA A 45 12.82 -14.30 -2.07
C ALA A 45 11.45 -14.44 -1.37
N TYR A 46 10.56 -13.50 -1.65
CA TYR A 46 9.20 -13.48 -1.08
C TYR A 46 8.13 -13.34 -2.16
N THR A 47 7.01 -13.99 -1.90
CA THR A 47 5.73 -13.77 -2.58
C THR A 47 4.91 -12.80 -1.74
N LEU A 48 4.25 -11.83 -2.38
CA LEU A 48 3.27 -10.94 -1.73
C LEU A 48 1.87 -11.42 -2.05
N ARG A 49 1.00 -11.45 -1.05
CA ARG A 49 -0.45 -11.58 -1.23
C ARG A 49 -1.16 -10.40 -0.60
N VAL A 50 -1.95 -9.71 -1.42
CA VAL A 50 -2.88 -8.67 -1.00
C VAL A 50 -4.27 -9.29 -0.90
N VAL A 51 -4.95 -9.11 0.22
CA VAL A 51 -6.34 -9.58 0.41
C VAL A 51 -7.20 -8.37 0.72
N LEU A 52 -8.29 -8.21 -0.02
CA LEU A 52 -9.21 -7.08 0.08
C LEU A 52 -10.61 -7.60 0.34
N GLU A 53 -11.34 -6.92 1.23
CA GLU A 53 -12.76 -7.16 1.47
C GLU A 53 -13.54 -5.86 1.27
N ASP A 54 -14.64 -5.94 0.51
CA ASP A 54 -15.56 -4.82 0.33
C ASP A 54 -16.68 -4.81 1.38
N PHE A 55 -17.56 -3.81 1.33
CA PHE A 55 -18.69 -3.70 2.26
C PHE A 55 -19.88 -4.59 1.90
N ASP A 56 -19.83 -5.30 0.78
CA ASP A 56 -20.76 -6.36 0.43
C ASP A 56 -20.28 -7.75 0.91
N ASN A 57 -19.19 -7.76 1.70
CA ASN A 57 -18.52 -8.95 2.23
C ASN A 57 -17.93 -9.87 1.15
N GLU A 58 -17.65 -9.33 -0.04
CA GLU A 58 -16.86 -10.03 -1.04
C GLU A 58 -15.37 -9.86 -0.74
N THR A 59 -14.63 -10.95 -0.89
CA THR A 59 -13.17 -10.97 -0.70
C THR A 59 -12.49 -11.33 -2.01
N ARG A 60 -11.48 -10.54 -2.40
CA ARG A 60 -10.60 -10.80 -3.55
C ARG A 60 -9.16 -10.66 -3.16
N TYR A 61 -8.28 -11.24 -3.97
CA TYR A 61 -6.85 -11.18 -3.74
C TYR A 61 -6.06 -10.84 -5.01
N ALA A 62 -4.89 -10.27 -4.79
CA ALA A 62 -3.83 -10.12 -5.79
C ALA A 62 -2.56 -10.75 -5.22
N GLU A 63 -1.92 -11.61 -5.99
CA GLU A 63 -0.67 -12.26 -5.58
C GLU A 63 0.43 -11.91 -6.58
N TYR A 64 1.64 -11.68 -6.05
CA TYR A 64 2.82 -11.37 -6.84
C TYR A 64 3.92 -12.32 -6.45
N GLN A 65 4.47 -13.05 -7.44
CA GLN A 65 5.51 -14.05 -7.20
C GLN A 65 6.80 -13.45 -6.66
N SER A 66 7.10 -12.21 -7.01
CA SER A 66 8.28 -11.52 -6.52
C SER A 66 7.90 -10.20 -5.87
N PHE A 67 8.36 -10.01 -4.65
CA PHE A 67 8.15 -8.77 -3.88
C PHE A 67 9.36 -8.47 -3.02
N ALA A 68 9.87 -7.25 -3.14
CA ALA A 68 10.92 -6.72 -2.28
C ALA A 68 10.86 -5.21 -2.24
N ILE A 69 11.41 -4.61 -1.19
CA ILE A 69 11.68 -3.17 -1.16
C ILE A 69 13.16 -2.91 -0.92
N GLY A 70 13.68 -1.86 -1.56
CA GLY A 70 15.06 -1.44 -1.42
C GLY A 70 15.36 -0.84 -0.04
N ASN A 71 16.61 -0.45 0.16
CA ASN A 71 17.08 0.17 1.42
C ASN A 71 16.70 1.65 1.53
N ALA A 72 17.00 2.27 2.67
CA ALA A 72 16.72 3.67 2.92
C ALA A 72 17.33 4.64 1.87
N PRO A 73 18.59 4.47 1.41
CA PRO A 73 19.13 5.28 0.30
C PRO A 73 18.34 5.19 -1.00
N SER A 74 17.72 4.03 -1.30
CA SER A 74 16.83 3.85 -2.47
C SER A 74 15.43 4.42 -2.24
N LYS A 75 15.16 4.95 -1.04
CA LYS A 75 13.82 5.37 -0.59
C LYS A 75 12.83 4.22 -0.58
N TYR A 76 13.28 3.05 -0.16
CA TYR A 76 12.49 1.82 -0.05
C TYR A 76 11.76 1.47 -1.37
N ALA A 77 12.46 1.61 -2.50
CA ALA A 77 11.90 1.43 -3.83
C ALA A 77 11.29 0.03 -4.01
N LEU A 78 10.10 0.00 -4.59
CA LEU A 78 9.33 -1.23 -4.78
C LEU A 78 9.86 -2.06 -5.96
N THR A 79 10.03 -3.36 -5.74
CA THR A 79 10.18 -4.36 -6.80
C THR A 79 9.05 -5.37 -6.69
N VAL A 80 8.22 -5.46 -7.70
CA VAL A 80 7.07 -6.38 -7.73
C VAL A 80 6.84 -6.91 -9.12
N SER A 81 6.54 -8.22 -9.24
CA SER A 81 6.24 -8.86 -10.52
C SER A 81 5.53 -10.21 -10.32
N GLY A 82 5.01 -10.78 -11.43
CA GLY A 82 4.39 -12.10 -11.44
C GLY A 82 3.00 -12.11 -10.83
N TYR A 83 2.13 -11.19 -11.30
CA TYR A 83 0.74 -11.07 -10.85
C TYR A 83 -0.08 -12.33 -11.15
N SER A 84 -0.95 -12.70 -10.19
CA SER A 84 -2.09 -13.61 -10.34
C SER A 84 -3.18 -13.22 -9.35
N GLY A 85 -4.39 -13.72 -9.51
CA GLY A 85 -5.49 -13.47 -8.60
C GLY A 85 -6.75 -12.96 -9.28
N ASP A 86 -7.76 -12.59 -8.49
CA ASP A 86 -9.08 -12.14 -8.96
C ASP A 86 -9.41 -10.68 -8.64
N ALA A 87 -8.52 -9.97 -7.95
CA ALA A 87 -8.70 -8.53 -7.67
C ALA A 87 -8.25 -7.63 -8.83
N GLY A 88 -7.51 -8.16 -9.80
CA GLY A 88 -6.85 -7.38 -10.83
C GLY A 88 -5.52 -6.81 -10.35
N ASP A 89 -4.68 -6.40 -11.29
CA ASP A 89 -3.34 -5.88 -10.99
C ASP A 89 -3.36 -4.35 -10.86
N SER A 90 -3.37 -3.87 -9.63
CA SER A 90 -3.26 -2.44 -9.32
C SER A 90 -1.97 -2.07 -8.59
N LEU A 91 -1.00 -2.98 -8.48
CA LEU A 91 0.27 -2.68 -7.84
C LEU A 91 1.45 -2.56 -8.82
N SER A 92 1.42 -3.30 -9.93
CA SER A 92 2.51 -3.24 -10.92
C SER A 92 2.75 -1.85 -11.51
N TYR A 93 1.74 -1.00 -11.53
CA TYR A 93 1.87 0.43 -11.89
C TYR A 93 2.92 1.15 -11.03
N SER A 94 3.04 0.75 -9.77
CA SER A 94 3.99 1.32 -8.80
C SER A 94 5.36 0.64 -8.80
N ASN A 95 5.59 -0.37 -9.65
CA ASN A 95 6.88 -1.05 -9.70
C ASN A 95 8.02 -0.09 -10.01
N GLY A 96 9.11 -0.17 -9.26
CA GLY A 96 10.27 0.70 -9.39
C GLY A 96 10.13 2.05 -8.69
N MET A 97 8.96 2.37 -8.14
CA MET A 97 8.73 3.68 -7.51
C MET A 97 9.27 3.70 -6.08
N LYS A 98 9.74 4.89 -5.69
CA LYS A 98 10.17 5.20 -4.32
C LYS A 98 8.96 5.40 -3.42
N PHE A 99 9.11 5.13 -2.14
CA PHE A 99 8.07 5.41 -1.15
C PHE A 99 7.98 6.93 -0.91
N THR A 100 6.75 7.45 -0.85
CA THR A 100 6.47 8.88 -0.62
C THR A 100 5.53 9.03 0.58
N THR A 101 5.87 9.93 1.48
CA THR A 101 5.04 10.39 2.59
C THR A 101 4.73 11.88 2.43
N PHE A 102 3.81 12.43 3.24
CA PHE A 102 3.44 13.85 3.12
C PHE A 102 4.64 14.79 3.38
N ASP A 103 5.58 14.39 4.22
CA ASP A 103 6.78 15.16 4.59
C ASP A 103 8.01 14.81 3.75
N GLN A 104 7.96 13.75 2.93
CA GLN A 104 9.04 13.38 2.03
C GLN A 104 8.51 12.95 0.66
N ASN A 105 8.54 13.87 -0.29
CA ASN A 105 8.10 13.64 -1.66
C ASN A 105 9.21 12.99 -2.48
N ASN A 106 9.01 11.72 -2.85
CA ASN A 106 9.90 10.96 -3.72
C ASN A 106 9.21 10.49 -5.02
N ASN A 107 7.94 10.89 -5.25
CA ASN A 107 7.27 10.50 -6.49
C ASN A 107 7.78 11.31 -7.68
N PRO A 108 7.68 10.75 -8.91
CA PRO A 108 8.00 11.52 -10.12
C PRO A 108 7.16 12.79 -10.23
N PRO A 109 7.56 13.78 -11.02
CA PRO A 109 6.75 14.96 -11.27
C PRO A 109 5.33 14.59 -11.70
N SER A 110 4.34 15.22 -11.05
CA SER A 110 2.92 14.94 -11.23
C SER A 110 2.14 16.25 -11.15
N MET A 111 1.02 16.33 -11.87
CA MET A 111 0.10 17.46 -11.75
C MET A 111 -0.46 17.63 -10.32
N TYR A 112 -0.38 16.59 -9.51
CA TYR A 112 -0.82 16.58 -8.11
C TYR A 112 0.30 16.96 -7.11
N GLY A 113 1.53 17.20 -7.58
CA GLY A 113 2.69 17.46 -6.72
C GLY A 113 3.05 16.26 -5.85
N ASN A 114 3.03 16.43 -4.52
CA ASN A 114 3.20 15.31 -3.59
C ASN A 114 1.91 14.48 -3.52
N CYS A 115 1.97 13.26 -4.06
CA CYS A 115 0.82 12.37 -4.14
C CYS A 115 0.29 11.95 -2.75
N ALA A 116 1.16 11.83 -1.75
CA ALA A 116 0.75 11.48 -0.39
C ALA A 116 -0.04 12.61 0.28
N VAL A 117 0.28 13.87 -0.02
CA VAL A 117 -0.50 15.03 0.43
C VAL A 117 -1.84 15.10 -0.31
N SER A 118 -1.81 15.03 -1.62
CA SER A 118 -3.02 15.19 -2.44
C SER A 118 -4.06 14.10 -2.21
N PHE A 119 -3.63 12.88 -1.91
CA PHE A 119 -4.51 11.72 -1.73
C PHE A 119 -4.50 11.13 -0.32
N HIS A 120 -3.91 11.82 0.65
CA HIS A 120 -3.95 11.44 2.07
C HIS A 120 -3.43 10.03 2.36
N GLY A 121 -2.37 9.59 1.68
CA GLY A 121 -1.83 8.25 1.90
C GLY A 121 -0.41 8.09 1.40
N ALA A 122 0.47 7.59 2.25
CA ALA A 122 1.83 7.21 1.88
C ALA A 122 1.81 5.91 1.05
N TRP A 123 2.60 5.87 -0.02
CA TRP A 123 2.67 4.72 -0.92
C TRP A 123 3.87 4.83 -1.87
N TRP A 124 4.07 3.80 -2.67
CA TRP A 124 5.00 3.85 -3.81
C TRP A 124 4.35 4.59 -4.98
N HIS A 125 4.13 5.89 -4.82
CA HIS A 125 3.44 6.72 -5.80
C HIS A 125 4.24 6.93 -7.08
N LYS A 126 3.55 6.87 -8.21
CA LYS A 126 4.03 7.26 -9.52
C LYS A 126 3.38 8.61 -9.91
N ALA A 127 2.26 8.59 -10.63
CA ALA A 127 1.54 9.82 -11.01
C ALA A 127 -0.01 9.61 -10.97
N CYS A 128 -0.63 9.28 -9.88
CA CYS A 128 -0.07 8.98 -8.56
C CYS A 128 -0.12 7.48 -8.28
N HIS A 129 -1.31 6.81 -8.28
CA HIS A 129 -1.43 5.39 -7.97
C HIS A 129 -2.63 4.72 -8.65
N HIS A 130 -2.55 3.40 -8.85
CA HIS A 130 -3.69 2.51 -9.14
C HIS A 130 -4.12 1.76 -7.88
N SER A 131 -3.30 1.71 -6.86
CA SER A 131 -3.66 1.25 -5.51
C SER A 131 -2.98 2.12 -4.47
N CYS A 132 -3.65 2.30 -3.33
CA CYS A 132 -3.08 2.86 -2.12
C CYS A 132 -3.82 2.26 -0.93
N LEU A 133 -3.17 1.36 -0.21
CA LEU A 133 -3.80 0.71 0.95
C LEU A 133 -3.58 1.48 2.25
N ASN A 134 -2.79 2.56 2.21
CA ASN A 134 -2.53 3.46 3.33
C ASN A 134 -3.39 4.74 3.31
N GLY A 135 -4.36 4.80 2.42
CA GLY A 135 -5.30 5.91 2.34
C GLY A 135 -6.26 6.00 3.54
N GLY A 136 -7.14 7.00 3.51
CA GLY A 136 -8.14 7.21 4.55
C GLY A 136 -9.13 6.05 4.64
N TYR A 137 -9.63 5.76 5.84
CA TYR A 137 -10.72 4.81 6.05
C TYR A 137 -12.06 5.49 5.78
N LEU A 138 -12.49 5.49 4.52
CA LEU A 138 -13.63 6.29 4.03
C LEU A 138 -14.93 5.48 3.83
N ALA A 139 -14.87 4.17 4.08
CA ALA A 139 -16.02 3.27 4.16
C ALA A 139 -16.92 3.24 2.92
N GLY A 140 -16.43 2.63 1.84
CA GLY A 140 -17.27 2.21 0.71
C GLY A 140 -17.36 3.21 -0.45
N ASP A 141 -18.51 3.18 -1.13
CA ASP A 141 -18.82 3.99 -2.31
C ASP A 141 -18.80 5.50 -2.05
N GLN A 142 -18.58 6.28 -3.11
CA GLN A 142 -18.62 7.74 -3.12
C GLN A 142 -17.55 8.36 -2.18
N SER A 143 -16.49 7.63 -1.91
CA SER A 143 -15.34 8.20 -1.23
C SER A 143 -14.63 9.21 -2.14
N THR A 144 -13.92 10.16 -1.54
CA THR A 144 -13.11 11.13 -2.28
C THR A 144 -12.13 10.41 -3.19
N PHE A 145 -12.11 10.77 -4.47
CA PHE A 145 -11.26 10.17 -5.49
C PHE A 145 -9.82 10.01 -5.02
N GLY A 146 -9.32 8.78 -5.06
CA GLY A 146 -7.92 8.43 -4.75
C GLY A 146 -7.52 8.52 -3.28
N SER A 147 -8.39 8.98 -2.37
CA SER A 147 -8.03 9.28 -0.97
C SER A 147 -8.37 8.17 0.03
N GLY A 148 -9.03 7.10 -0.42
CA GLY A 148 -9.40 5.96 0.41
C GLY A 148 -8.40 4.81 0.37
N ILE A 149 -8.80 3.68 0.91
CA ILE A 149 -8.12 2.40 0.73
C ILE A 149 -8.52 1.89 -0.66
N ASN A 150 -7.68 2.12 -1.65
CA ASN A 150 -8.04 1.96 -3.06
C ASN A 150 -7.35 0.76 -3.73
N TRP A 151 -8.10 0.13 -4.65
CA TRP A 151 -7.61 -0.87 -5.60
C TRP A 151 -8.42 -0.73 -6.90
N TYR A 152 -7.84 -0.01 -7.88
CA TYR A 152 -8.53 0.46 -9.08
C TYR A 152 -9.20 -0.64 -9.90
N THR A 153 -8.51 -1.77 -10.09
CA THR A 153 -8.97 -2.83 -10.98
C THR A 153 -10.16 -3.63 -10.47
N TRP A 154 -10.57 -3.44 -9.22
CA TRP A 154 -11.79 -4.07 -8.69
C TRP A 154 -12.94 -3.05 -8.53
N ARG A 155 -12.80 -2.05 -7.65
CA ARG A 155 -13.90 -1.13 -7.33
C ARG A 155 -13.62 0.33 -7.73
N GLY A 156 -12.49 0.61 -8.42
CA GLY A 156 -12.14 1.98 -8.82
C GLY A 156 -11.55 2.81 -7.68
N LEU A 157 -11.29 4.08 -7.98
CA LEU A 157 -10.60 5.00 -7.05
C LEU A 157 -11.57 5.87 -6.22
N GLU A 158 -12.87 5.71 -6.38
CA GLU A 158 -13.92 6.34 -5.56
C GLU A 158 -14.57 5.36 -4.59
N TYR A 159 -13.92 4.23 -4.38
CA TYR A 159 -14.32 3.21 -3.41
C TYR A 159 -13.21 2.96 -2.40
N SER A 160 -13.55 2.96 -1.11
CA SER A 160 -12.64 2.63 -0.01
C SER A 160 -13.03 1.30 0.63
N TYR A 161 -12.11 0.33 0.64
CA TYR A 161 -12.39 -1.04 1.10
C TYR A 161 -12.62 -1.11 2.62
N LYS A 162 -13.40 -2.13 3.02
CA LYS A 162 -13.70 -2.46 4.41
C LYS A 162 -12.46 -2.98 5.13
N SER A 163 -11.71 -3.87 4.48
CA SER A 163 -10.45 -4.36 5.01
C SER A 163 -9.42 -4.58 3.91
N ALA A 164 -8.16 -4.46 4.29
CA ALA A 164 -7.02 -4.74 3.43
C ALA A 164 -5.90 -5.36 4.27
N ARG A 165 -5.23 -6.35 3.69
CA ARG A 165 -4.09 -7.01 4.33
C ARG A 165 -3.01 -7.32 3.32
N MET A 166 -1.76 -7.06 3.69
CA MET A 166 -0.60 -7.45 2.89
C MET A 166 0.23 -8.49 3.63
N VAL A 167 0.42 -9.63 2.99
CA VAL A 167 1.10 -10.80 3.58
C VAL A 167 2.25 -11.19 2.68
N ILE A 168 3.43 -11.39 3.25
CA ILE A 168 4.57 -11.97 2.53
C ILE A 168 4.81 -13.40 2.99
N ARG A 169 5.16 -14.26 2.04
CA ARG A 169 5.57 -15.64 2.29
C ARG A 169 6.92 -15.88 1.66
N ARG A 170 7.85 -16.42 2.46
CA ARG A 170 9.17 -16.84 1.96
C ARG A 170 8.99 -17.99 0.96
N GLN A 171 9.70 -17.92 -0.14
CA GLN A 171 9.76 -18.98 -1.15
C GLN A 171 10.71 -20.11 -0.74
#